data_c7329114f45f563f24a72f276cd32fff
#
_entry.id   c7329114f45f563f24a72f276cd32fff
#
_cell.length_a   1.000
_cell.length_b   1.000
_cell.length_c   1.000
_cell.angle_alpha   90.00
_cell.angle_beta   90.00
_cell.angle_gamma   90.00
#
_symmetry.space_group_name_H-M   'P 1'
#
loop_
_entity.id
_entity.type
_entity.pdbx_description
1 polymer ?
#
loop_
_entity_poly.entity_id
_entity_poly.type
_entity_poly.pdbx_seq_one_letter_code
_entity_poly.pdbx_strand_id
1 'polypeptide(L)'
;RRILDRIVGFELSPVLWKKVKPALSAGRVQSVAVRLIVEREREIHAFQSEASYKVTAVFLVPDTDGKLVEMKAELAHRLKTKAEAQKLLESCQSAIFTIEDITTRPVKKSPAAPFTTSTLQQEAARKLGFTVAQTMMVAQRLYESGRITYMRTDSVNLSELAINGSKEAITNMMGNKYVHPRHFSTKTKGAQEAHEAIRPTYMENAQIEGSAQEKKLYDLIWKRTIASQMADAELEKTTATISISNTSEAFSATGEVVKFDGFLRVYRESYDDDVEQEDETHLLPPLKKGQKLEYQNITATERFTQHPPRYTEASLVRKLEELGIGRPSTYAPTISTVQQREYVEKGDKTGEERSYNVITLKKDKITDATRTEITGAEKAKLLPTDTGT
;
A
#
# COMPACT_ATOMS: atom_id res chain seq x y z
N ARG A 1 -7.66 12.89 -31.14
CA ARG A 1 -8.26 12.35 -29.92
C ARG A 1 -9.75 12.68 -29.85
N ARG A 2 -10.10 13.98 -29.83
CA ARG A 2 -11.51 14.44 -29.71
C ARG A 2 -12.43 13.88 -30.82
N ILE A 3 -11.90 13.78 -32.04
CA ILE A 3 -12.64 13.21 -33.18
C ILE A 3 -12.85 11.70 -32.95
N LEU A 4 -11.83 10.98 -32.54
CA LEU A 4 -11.89 9.55 -32.30
C LEU A 4 -12.86 9.20 -31.14
N ASP A 5 -12.84 10.00 -30.06
CA ASP A 5 -13.79 9.84 -28.95
C ASP A 5 -15.23 10.02 -29.38
N ARG A 6 -15.48 10.99 -30.27
CA ARG A 6 -16.82 11.22 -30.82
C ARG A 6 -17.26 10.08 -31.75
N ILE A 7 -16.39 9.63 -32.64
CA ILE A 7 -16.71 8.52 -33.56
C ILE A 7 -17.06 7.27 -32.73
N VAL A 8 -16.23 6.88 -31.78
CA VAL A 8 -16.49 5.71 -30.92
C VAL A 8 -17.82 5.88 -30.18
N GLY A 9 -18.11 7.05 -29.60
CA GLY A 9 -19.34 7.30 -28.89
C GLY A 9 -20.58 7.23 -29.81
N PHE A 10 -20.52 7.84 -30.99
CA PHE A 10 -21.65 7.87 -31.92
C PHE A 10 -21.92 6.54 -32.61
N GLU A 11 -20.87 5.77 -32.91
CA GLU A 11 -21.02 4.48 -33.60
C GLU A 11 -21.41 3.34 -32.63
N LEU A 12 -20.83 3.30 -31.43
CA LEU A 12 -21.06 2.21 -30.50
C LEU A 12 -22.25 2.41 -29.56
N SER A 13 -22.59 3.65 -29.19
CA SER A 13 -23.72 3.88 -28.29
C SER A 13 -25.05 3.37 -28.83
N PRO A 14 -25.41 3.58 -30.12
CA PRO A 14 -26.63 2.99 -30.69
C PRO A 14 -26.63 1.46 -30.68
N VAL A 15 -25.47 0.82 -30.80
CA VAL A 15 -25.38 -0.65 -30.72
C VAL A 15 -25.72 -1.11 -29.29
N LEU A 16 -25.22 -0.41 -28.29
CA LEU A 16 -25.56 -0.69 -26.88
C LEU A 16 -27.04 -0.48 -26.60
N TRP A 17 -27.65 0.57 -27.16
CA TRP A 17 -29.10 0.83 -26.98
C TRP A 17 -29.96 -0.29 -27.57
N LYS A 18 -29.51 -0.81 -28.70
CA LYS A 18 -30.26 -1.86 -29.41
C LYS A 18 -30.07 -3.24 -28.79
N LYS A 19 -28.88 -3.52 -28.26
CA LYS A 19 -28.50 -4.87 -27.83
C LYS A 19 -28.54 -5.08 -26.31
N VAL A 20 -28.40 -4.03 -25.52
CA VAL A 20 -28.28 -4.10 -24.06
C VAL A 20 -29.39 -3.29 -23.38
N LYS A 21 -29.29 -1.98 -23.36
CA LYS A 21 -30.23 -1.10 -22.67
C LYS A 21 -30.18 0.32 -23.27
N PRO A 22 -31.34 1.00 -23.40
CA PRO A 22 -31.37 2.41 -23.81
C PRO A 22 -30.55 3.31 -22.86
N ALA A 23 -30.07 4.42 -23.41
CA ALA A 23 -29.30 5.44 -22.70
C ALA A 23 -27.89 5.04 -22.22
N LEU A 24 -27.37 3.89 -22.63
CA LEU A 24 -25.99 3.53 -22.41
C LEU A 24 -25.06 4.32 -23.35
N SER A 25 -23.83 4.54 -22.94
CA SER A 25 -22.80 5.18 -23.77
C SER A 25 -21.51 4.40 -23.79
N ALA A 26 -20.86 4.39 -24.94
CA ALA A 26 -19.51 3.87 -25.09
C ALA A 26 -18.50 5.02 -25.05
N GLY A 27 -17.35 4.78 -24.43
CA GLY A 27 -16.23 5.70 -24.39
C GLY A 27 -14.92 4.94 -24.26
N ARG A 28 -13.84 5.45 -24.85
CA ARG A 28 -12.56 4.75 -24.86
C ARG A 28 -12.01 4.46 -23.46
N VAL A 29 -12.02 5.45 -22.58
CA VAL A 29 -11.51 5.28 -21.20
C VAL A 29 -12.50 4.50 -20.35
N GLN A 30 -13.80 4.77 -20.49
CA GLN A 30 -14.85 4.03 -19.79
C GLN A 30 -14.82 2.53 -20.11
N SER A 31 -14.70 2.20 -21.39
CA SER A 31 -14.66 0.80 -21.84
C SER A 31 -13.46 0.06 -21.25
N VAL A 32 -12.30 0.68 -21.19
CA VAL A 32 -11.12 0.09 -20.57
C VAL A 32 -11.29 -0.07 -19.06
N ALA A 33 -11.84 0.92 -18.38
CA ALA A 33 -12.11 0.83 -16.94
C ALA A 33 -13.06 -0.33 -16.61
N VAL A 34 -14.17 -0.47 -17.34
CA VAL A 34 -15.10 -1.60 -17.18
C VAL A 34 -14.41 -2.93 -17.49
N ARG A 35 -13.66 -2.99 -18.58
CA ARG A 35 -12.90 -4.19 -18.97
C ARG A 35 -11.92 -4.65 -17.88
N LEU A 36 -11.17 -3.74 -17.29
CA LEU A 36 -10.26 -4.07 -16.19
C LEU A 36 -10.99 -4.72 -15.01
N ILE A 37 -12.15 -4.18 -14.65
CA ILE A 37 -12.96 -4.70 -13.55
C ILE A 37 -13.54 -6.07 -13.89
N VAL A 38 -14.07 -6.25 -15.11
CA VAL A 38 -14.60 -7.53 -15.58
C VAL A 38 -13.49 -8.60 -15.66
N GLU A 39 -12.34 -8.25 -16.21
CA GLU A 39 -11.19 -9.17 -16.29
C GLU A 39 -10.70 -9.58 -14.90
N ARG A 40 -10.66 -8.65 -13.96
CA ARG A 40 -10.31 -8.94 -12.57
C ARG A 40 -11.31 -9.93 -11.95
N GLU A 41 -12.60 -9.75 -12.18
CA GLU A 41 -13.63 -10.69 -11.69
C GLU A 41 -13.46 -12.09 -12.29
N ARG A 42 -13.12 -12.17 -13.58
CA ARG A 42 -12.80 -13.46 -14.24
C ARG A 42 -11.56 -14.12 -13.65
N GLU A 43 -10.52 -13.33 -13.38
CA GLU A 43 -9.31 -13.83 -12.69
C GLU A 43 -9.65 -14.40 -11.31
N ILE A 44 -10.52 -13.71 -10.56
CA ILE A 44 -10.95 -14.14 -9.23
C ILE A 44 -11.74 -15.44 -9.30
N HIS A 45 -12.67 -15.57 -10.24
CA HIS A 45 -13.47 -16.79 -10.43
C HIS A 45 -12.62 -17.98 -10.90
N ALA A 46 -11.58 -17.74 -11.68
CA ALA A 46 -10.67 -18.77 -12.15
C ALA A 46 -9.57 -19.12 -11.12
N PHE A 47 -9.42 -18.32 -10.08
CA PHE A 47 -8.36 -18.49 -9.09
C PHE A 47 -8.58 -19.73 -8.23
N GLN A 48 -7.52 -20.54 -8.14
CA GLN A 48 -7.49 -21.70 -7.24
C GLN A 48 -6.53 -21.45 -6.10
N SER A 49 -7.08 -21.44 -4.89
CA SER A 49 -6.30 -21.25 -3.69
C SER A 49 -5.45 -22.46 -3.36
N GLU A 50 -4.18 -22.24 -3.07
CA GLU A 50 -3.25 -23.27 -2.63
C GLU A 50 -2.91 -23.07 -1.15
N ALA A 51 -2.92 -24.17 -0.39
CA ALA A 51 -2.53 -24.18 1.00
C ALA A 51 -1.02 -24.34 1.15
N SER A 52 -0.46 -23.66 2.14
CA SER A 52 0.91 -23.84 2.58
C SER A 52 0.99 -23.56 4.09
N TYR A 53 2.11 -23.91 4.72
CA TYR A 53 2.31 -23.72 6.16
C TYR A 53 3.39 -22.66 6.38
N LYS A 54 3.00 -21.60 7.10
CA LYS A 54 3.92 -20.57 7.60
C LYS A 54 4.41 -20.99 8.97
N VAL A 55 5.70 -21.12 9.15
CA VAL A 55 6.30 -21.51 10.42
C VAL A 55 6.89 -20.29 11.11
N THR A 56 6.40 -20.01 12.32
CA THR A 56 6.87 -18.90 13.16
C THR A 56 7.34 -19.44 14.49
N ALA A 57 8.35 -18.82 15.04
CA ALA A 57 8.88 -19.17 16.37
C ALA A 57 8.89 -17.92 17.25
N VAL A 58 8.67 -18.13 18.55
CA VAL A 58 8.90 -17.13 19.58
C VAL A 58 9.99 -17.65 20.50
N PHE A 59 11.10 -16.92 20.54
CA PHE A 59 12.22 -17.20 21.43
C PHE A 59 12.21 -16.28 22.64
N LEU A 60 12.67 -16.76 23.77
CA LEU A 60 12.89 -15.97 24.96
C LEU A 60 14.36 -15.56 25.01
N VAL A 61 14.61 -14.25 24.98
CA VAL A 61 15.96 -13.67 24.89
C VAL A 61 16.14 -12.63 25.97
N PRO A 62 17.28 -12.62 26.70
CA PRO A 62 17.52 -11.59 27.71
C PRO A 62 17.74 -10.22 27.03
N ASP A 63 17.08 -9.19 27.57
CA ASP A 63 17.33 -7.80 27.19
C ASP A 63 18.62 -7.26 27.86
N THR A 64 18.87 -5.95 27.75
CA THR A 64 20.03 -5.29 28.37
C THR A 64 20.07 -5.39 29.89
N ASP A 65 18.90 -5.56 30.53
CA ASP A 65 18.75 -5.67 31.98
C ASP A 65 18.68 -7.15 32.45
N GLY A 66 18.85 -8.11 31.53
CA GLY A 66 18.76 -9.53 31.80
C GLY A 66 17.34 -10.08 31.88
N LYS A 67 16.31 -9.25 31.63
CA LYS A 67 14.92 -9.67 31.58
C LYS A 67 14.64 -10.40 30.28
N LEU A 68 13.97 -11.56 30.36
CA LEU A 68 13.56 -12.31 29.17
C LEU A 68 12.44 -11.59 28.43
N VAL A 69 12.69 -11.32 27.17
CA VAL A 69 11.73 -10.73 26.22
C VAL A 69 11.46 -11.69 25.08
N GLU A 70 10.30 -11.58 24.49
CA GLU A 70 9.91 -12.38 23.32
C GLU A 70 10.54 -11.84 22.06
N MET A 71 11.13 -12.72 21.26
CA MET A 71 11.64 -12.42 19.92
C MET A 71 10.97 -13.33 18.92
N LYS A 72 10.29 -12.74 17.94
CA LYS A 72 9.64 -13.47 16.85
C LYS A 72 10.62 -13.75 15.73
N ALA A 73 10.55 -14.96 15.19
CA ALA A 73 11.31 -15.37 14.02
C ALA A 73 10.43 -16.19 13.09
N GLU A 74 10.83 -16.26 11.84
CA GLU A 74 10.09 -16.99 10.81
C GLU A 74 11.02 -17.89 10.02
N LEU A 75 10.48 -19.02 9.55
CA LEU A 75 11.15 -19.84 8.56
C LEU A 75 11.18 -19.08 7.22
N ALA A 76 12.31 -19.14 6.51
CA ALA A 76 12.53 -18.34 5.30
C ALA A 76 11.55 -18.65 4.16
N HIS A 77 11.01 -19.86 4.12
CA HIS A 77 10.04 -20.29 3.12
C HIS A 77 8.89 -21.05 3.76
N ARG A 78 7.77 -21.12 3.05
CA ARG A 78 6.61 -21.87 3.50
C ARG A 78 6.77 -23.34 3.17
N LEU A 79 6.23 -24.20 4.02
CA LEU A 79 6.16 -25.64 3.77
C LEU A 79 4.87 -25.98 3.03
N LYS A 80 4.95 -26.92 2.11
CA LYS A 80 3.82 -27.24 1.21
C LYS A 80 2.74 -28.09 1.86
N THR A 81 3.12 -28.98 2.77
CA THR A 81 2.21 -29.97 3.35
C THR A 81 2.23 -29.96 4.87
N LYS A 82 1.13 -30.44 5.46
CA LYS A 82 1.03 -30.66 6.89
C LYS A 82 2.08 -31.64 7.39
N ALA A 83 2.38 -32.68 6.61
CA ALA A 83 3.40 -33.67 6.93
C ALA A 83 4.81 -33.03 7.06
N GLU A 84 5.18 -32.16 6.15
CA GLU A 84 6.44 -31.41 6.20
C GLU A 84 6.48 -30.51 7.45
N ALA A 85 5.38 -29.85 7.77
CA ALA A 85 5.27 -28.99 8.96
C ALA A 85 5.40 -29.79 10.24
N GLN A 86 4.71 -30.93 10.34
CA GLN A 86 4.80 -31.85 11.47
C GLN A 86 6.23 -32.35 11.67
N LYS A 87 6.88 -32.76 10.59
CA LYS A 87 8.28 -33.24 10.61
C LYS A 87 9.24 -32.17 11.08
N LEU A 88 9.05 -30.91 10.65
CA LEU A 88 9.89 -29.80 11.10
C LEU A 88 9.71 -29.55 12.60
N LEU A 89 8.49 -29.52 13.10
CA LEU A 89 8.22 -29.34 14.53
C LEU A 89 8.80 -30.49 15.36
N GLU A 90 8.70 -31.72 14.89
CA GLU A 90 9.35 -32.88 15.53
C GLU A 90 10.86 -32.72 15.59
N SER A 91 11.48 -32.21 14.53
CA SER A 91 12.93 -31.90 14.53
C SER A 91 13.29 -30.83 15.55
N CYS A 92 12.39 -29.91 15.81
CA CYS A 92 12.60 -28.83 16.77
C CYS A 92 12.45 -29.24 18.23
N GLN A 93 11.77 -30.37 18.53
CA GLN A 93 11.49 -30.80 19.92
C GLN A 93 12.75 -30.94 20.78
N SER A 94 13.82 -31.47 20.21
CA SER A 94 15.08 -31.70 20.92
C SER A 94 16.24 -30.91 20.33
N ALA A 95 15.94 -29.94 19.49
CA ALA A 95 16.96 -29.16 18.81
C ALA A 95 17.60 -28.10 19.70
N ILE A 96 18.82 -27.76 19.34
CA ILE A 96 19.53 -26.60 19.88
C ILE A 96 19.41 -25.49 18.85
N PHE A 97 18.93 -24.34 19.29
CA PHE A 97 18.78 -23.14 18.46
C PHE A 97 19.95 -22.20 18.73
N THR A 98 20.68 -21.85 17.71
CA THR A 98 21.88 -21.04 17.84
C THR A 98 21.83 -19.86 16.86
N ILE A 99 22.21 -18.67 17.33
CA ILE A 99 22.45 -17.53 16.46
C ILE A 99 23.66 -17.85 15.58
N GLU A 100 23.42 -18.16 14.32
CA GLU A 100 24.44 -18.53 13.36
C GLU A 100 25.12 -17.30 12.76
N ASP A 101 24.35 -16.27 12.50
CA ASP A 101 24.83 -15.04 11.89
C ASP A 101 23.96 -13.85 12.28
N ILE A 102 24.57 -12.67 12.30
CA ILE A 102 23.90 -11.40 12.54
C ILE A 102 24.46 -10.41 11.53
N THR A 103 23.58 -9.87 10.68
CA THR A 103 23.93 -8.83 9.72
C THR A 103 23.17 -7.56 10.02
N THR A 104 23.88 -6.43 10.00
CA THR A 104 23.27 -5.11 10.15
C THR A 104 23.63 -4.27 8.94
N ARG A 105 22.63 -3.65 8.32
CA ARG A 105 22.83 -2.79 7.16
C ARG A 105 22.08 -1.48 7.30
N PRO A 106 22.67 -0.36 6.83
CA PRO A 106 21.93 0.89 6.73
C PRO A 106 20.90 0.82 5.60
N VAL A 107 19.74 1.42 5.83
CA VAL A 107 18.66 1.57 4.85
C VAL A 107 18.25 3.03 4.80
N LYS A 108 18.22 3.62 3.62
CA LYS A 108 17.68 4.96 3.41
C LYS A 108 16.33 4.88 2.72
N LYS A 109 15.37 5.65 3.21
CA LYS A 109 14.09 5.84 2.56
C LYS A 109 13.98 7.29 2.11
N SER A 110 13.65 7.49 0.83
CA SER A 110 13.45 8.82 0.26
C SER A 110 11.97 9.15 0.18
N PRO A 111 11.60 10.43 0.29
CA PRO A 111 10.20 10.83 0.22
C PRO A 111 9.66 10.70 -1.21
N ALA A 112 8.35 10.54 -1.30
CA ALA A 112 7.63 10.57 -2.56
C ALA A 112 7.63 11.98 -3.17
N ALA A 113 7.42 12.02 -4.49
CA ALA A 113 7.24 13.26 -5.20
C ALA A 113 5.97 14.01 -4.75
N PRO A 114 5.88 15.32 -4.96
CA PRO A 114 4.64 16.07 -4.76
C PRO A 114 3.48 15.49 -5.56
N PHE A 115 2.26 15.79 -5.15
CA PHE A 115 1.08 15.22 -5.77
C PHE A 115 0.87 15.62 -7.23
N THR A 116 0.53 14.61 -8.01
CA THR A 116 -0.24 14.75 -9.26
C THR A 116 -1.72 14.54 -8.94
N THR A 117 -2.59 14.78 -9.93
CA THR A 117 -4.02 14.45 -9.79
C THR A 117 -4.23 12.99 -9.38
N SER A 118 -3.56 12.06 -10.05
CA SER A 118 -3.65 10.63 -9.78
C SER A 118 -3.23 10.27 -8.35
N THR A 119 -2.05 10.71 -7.93
CA THR A 119 -1.54 10.37 -6.59
C THR A 119 -2.33 11.04 -5.48
N LEU A 120 -2.86 12.25 -5.71
CA LEU A 120 -3.77 12.89 -4.76
C LEU A 120 -5.07 12.09 -4.59
N GLN A 121 -5.66 11.66 -5.69
CA GLN A 121 -6.88 10.84 -5.65
C GLN A 121 -6.66 9.53 -4.90
N GLN A 122 -5.54 8.87 -5.13
CA GLN A 122 -5.18 7.62 -4.46
C GLN A 122 -4.99 7.81 -2.95
N GLU A 123 -4.17 8.78 -2.55
CA GLU A 123 -3.90 9.03 -1.12
C GLU A 123 -5.12 9.56 -0.37
N ALA A 124 -5.92 10.43 -0.99
CA ALA A 124 -7.16 10.92 -0.38
C ALA A 124 -8.17 9.78 -0.17
N ALA A 125 -8.28 8.86 -1.12
CA ALA A 125 -9.14 7.69 -0.96
C ALA A 125 -8.66 6.80 0.19
N ARG A 126 -7.38 6.48 0.25
CA ARG A 126 -6.81 5.60 1.27
C ARG A 126 -6.77 6.22 2.67
N LYS A 127 -6.33 7.48 2.78
CA LYS A 127 -6.13 8.15 4.08
C LYS A 127 -7.35 8.87 4.61
N LEU A 128 -8.17 9.44 3.73
CA LEU A 128 -9.33 10.26 4.11
C LEU A 128 -10.67 9.58 3.85
N GLY A 129 -10.68 8.48 3.11
CA GLY A 129 -11.91 7.82 2.69
C GLY A 129 -12.71 8.64 1.67
N PHE A 130 -12.09 9.57 0.97
CA PHE A 130 -12.75 10.38 -0.05
C PHE A 130 -12.92 9.59 -1.34
N THR A 131 -14.10 9.72 -1.97
CA THR A 131 -14.24 9.29 -3.36
C THR A 131 -13.37 10.14 -4.27
N VAL A 132 -13.07 9.64 -5.45
CA VAL A 132 -12.30 10.40 -6.44
C VAL A 132 -13.03 11.68 -6.83
N ALA A 133 -14.36 11.61 -7.01
CA ALA A 133 -15.18 12.78 -7.29
C ALA A 133 -15.16 13.81 -6.15
N GLN A 134 -15.28 13.36 -4.91
CA GLN A 134 -15.20 14.22 -3.72
C GLN A 134 -13.84 14.90 -3.62
N THR A 135 -12.76 14.15 -3.85
CA THR A 135 -11.40 14.69 -3.84
C THR A 135 -11.26 15.85 -4.82
N MET A 136 -11.75 15.68 -6.04
CA MET A 136 -11.67 16.73 -7.07
C MET A 136 -12.55 17.92 -6.76
N MET A 137 -13.72 17.71 -6.19
CA MET A 137 -14.61 18.80 -5.77
C MET A 137 -13.97 19.64 -4.66
N VAL A 138 -13.39 19.01 -3.65
CA VAL A 138 -12.73 19.72 -2.55
C VAL A 138 -11.44 20.40 -3.04
N ALA A 139 -10.65 19.74 -3.89
CA ALA A 139 -9.46 20.32 -4.49
C ALA A 139 -9.78 21.56 -5.32
N GLN A 140 -10.87 21.54 -6.08
CA GLN A 140 -11.32 22.70 -6.84
C GLN A 140 -11.66 23.90 -5.93
N ARG A 141 -12.34 23.67 -4.83
CA ARG A 141 -12.62 24.73 -3.83
C ARG A 141 -11.33 25.31 -3.25
N LEU A 142 -10.36 24.48 -2.93
CA LEU A 142 -9.06 24.95 -2.45
C LEU A 142 -8.31 25.76 -3.51
N TYR A 143 -8.37 25.36 -4.76
CA TYR A 143 -7.79 26.11 -5.87
C TYR A 143 -8.48 27.47 -6.07
N GLU A 144 -9.80 27.49 -6.15
CA GLU A 144 -10.59 28.69 -6.35
C GLU A 144 -10.42 29.71 -5.21
N SER A 145 -10.18 29.24 -3.99
CA SER A 145 -9.86 30.09 -2.84
C SER A 145 -8.38 30.49 -2.75
N GLY A 146 -7.59 30.12 -3.72
CA GLY A 146 -6.16 30.51 -3.81
C GLY A 146 -5.24 29.78 -2.86
N ARG A 147 -5.63 28.61 -2.35
CA ARG A 147 -4.89 27.87 -1.33
C ARG A 147 -3.95 26.81 -1.85
N ILE A 148 -4.24 26.28 -3.03
CA ILE A 148 -3.40 25.30 -3.73
C ILE A 148 -3.21 25.70 -5.20
N THR A 149 -2.20 25.12 -5.84
CA THR A 149 -2.01 25.18 -7.29
C THR A 149 -3.09 24.36 -8.00
N TYR A 150 -3.16 24.46 -9.32
CA TYR A 150 -4.20 23.80 -10.11
C TYR A 150 -4.18 22.28 -9.91
N MET A 151 -5.36 21.73 -9.65
CA MET A 151 -5.52 20.33 -9.21
C MET A 151 -5.54 19.29 -10.34
N ARG A 152 -5.57 19.70 -11.60
CA ARG A 152 -5.49 18.78 -12.74
C ARG A 152 -4.14 18.89 -13.41
N THR A 153 -3.23 18.06 -12.98
CA THR A 153 -1.85 18.03 -13.47
C THR A 153 -1.26 16.63 -13.36
N ASP A 154 -0.40 16.28 -14.28
CA ASP A 154 0.47 15.10 -14.23
C ASP A 154 1.92 15.46 -13.87
N SER A 155 2.18 16.74 -13.59
CA SER A 155 3.49 17.24 -13.22
C SER A 155 3.80 17.00 -11.75
N VAL A 156 5.04 16.60 -11.47
CA VAL A 156 5.63 16.52 -10.13
C VAL A 156 6.61 17.67 -9.85
N ASN A 157 6.71 18.64 -10.76
CA ASN A 157 7.65 19.74 -10.63
C ASN A 157 7.17 20.76 -9.57
N LEU A 158 8.13 21.33 -8.86
CA LEU A 158 7.91 22.48 -7.97
C LEU A 158 8.70 23.67 -8.52
N SER A 159 8.09 24.85 -8.47
CA SER A 159 8.80 26.10 -8.77
C SER A 159 9.88 26.38 -7.73
N GLU A 160 10.86 27.20 -8.08
CA GLU A 160 11.89 27.65 -7.12
C GLU A 160 11.27 28.36 -5.92
N LEU A 161 10.19 29.12 -6.14
CA LEU A 161 9.43 29.74 -5.05
C LEU A 161 8.88 28.71 -4.06
N ALA A 162 8.33 27.61 -4.56
CA ALA A 162 7.81 26.53 -3.73
C ALA A 162 8.93 25.79 -2.98
N ILE A 163 10.05 25.52 -3.64
CA ILE A 163 11.21 24.88 -3.04
C ILE A 163 11.80 25.74 -1.92
N ASN A 164 11.98 27.03 -2.18
CA ASN A 164 12.51 27.98 -1.20
C ASN A 164 11.54 28.18 -0.02
N GLY A 165 10.24 28.28 -0.29
CA GLY A 165 9.21 28.36 0.76
C GLY A 165 9.16 27.11 1.63
N SER A 166 9.32 25.93 1.02
CA SER A 166 9.40 24.65 1.76
C SER A 166 10.65 24.59 2.64
N LYS A 167 11.81 25.00 2.10
CA LYS A 167 13.07 25.07 2.84
C LYS A 167 12.94 25.97 4.07
N GLU A 168 12.36 27.13 3.92
CA GLU A 168 12.16 28.08 5.01
C GLU A 168 11.19 27.51 6.06
N ALA A 169 10.07 26.94 5.63
CA ALA A 169 9.10 26.32 6.54
C ALA A 169 9.71 25.15 7.33
N ILE A 170 10.46 24.27 6.69
CA ILE A 170 11.13 23.14 7.35
C ILE A 170 12.17 23.65 8.35
N THR A 171 12.98 24.62 7.95
CA THR A 171 14.01 25.20 8.82
C THR A 171 13.38 25.79 10.10
N ASN A 172 12.29 26.54 9.96
CA ASN A 172 11.61 27.19 11.08
C ASN A 172 10.90 26.17 12.00
N MET A 173 10.39 25.09 11.45
CA MET A 173 9.63 24.10 12.22
C MET A 173 10.49 23.01 12.84
N MET A 174 11.52 22.55 12.14
CA MET A 174 12.26 21.34 12.51
C MET A 174 13.78 21.50 12.50
N GLY A 175 14.30 22.55 11.92
CA GLY A 175 15.72 22.83 11.81
C GLY A 175 16.36 22.36 10.50
N ASN A 176 17.58 22.82 10.25
CA ASN A 176 18.29 22.62 8.99
C ASN A 176 18.59 21.16 8.63
N LYS A 177 18.75 20.29 9.61
CA LYS A 177 19.08 18.89 9.34
C LYS A 177 17.96 18.12 8.63
N TYR A 178 16.72 18.64 8.71
CA TYR A 178 15.56 18.07 8.03
C TYR A 178 15.38 18.59 6.61
N VAL A 179 16.13 19.59 6.19
CA VAL A 179 16.02 20.22 4.88
C VAL A 179 16.84 19.43 3.86
N HIS A 180 16.19 19.04 2.75
CA HIS A 180 16.87 18.48 1.61
C HIS A 180 16.10 18.84 0.33
N PRO A 181 16.38 20.02 -0.27
CA PRO A 181 15.70 20.43 -1.49
C PRO A 181 15.92 19.44 -2.62
N ARG A 182 14.85 19.12 -3.34
CA ARG A 182 14.87 18.21 -4.48
C ARG A 182 14.11 18.78 -5.64
N HIS A 183 14.61 18.51 -6.83
CA HIS A 183 13.91 18.73 -8.07
C HIS A 183 13.38 17.40 -8.59
N PHE A 184 12.07 17.31 -8.78
CA PHE A 184 11.43 16.16 -9.40
C PHE A 184 11.14 16.47 -10.86
N SER A 185 11.39 15.51 -11.73
CA SER A 185 11.10 15.64 -13.17
C SER A 185 9.96 14.71 -13.55
N THR A 186 9.06 15.22 -14.36
CA THR A 186 7.96 14.45 -14.89
C THR A 186 8.45 13.51 -15.99
N LYS A 187 8.24 12.21 -15.82
CA LYS A 187 8.67 11.19 -16.79
C LYS A 187 7.64 10.88 -17.87
N THR A 188 6.47 11.50 -17.82
CA THR A 188 5.37 11.21 -18.74
C THR A 188 5.62 11.84 -20.10
N LYS A 189 5.66 11.02 -21.17
CA LYS A 189 5.75 11.52 -22.54
C LYS A 189 4.54 12.40 -22.85
N GLY A 190 4.81 13.67 -23.19
CA GLY A 190 3.80 14.66 -23.53
C GLY A 190 3.25 15.47 -22.36
N ALA A 191 3.87 15.40 -21.19
CA ALA A 191 3.63 16.35 -20.10
C ALA A 191 4.08 17.74 -20.52
N GLN A 192 3.26 18.75 -20.23
CA GLN A 192 3.65 20.14 -20.49
C GLN A 192 4.60 20.60 -19.39
N GLU A 193 5.82 20.90 -19.72
CA GLU A 193 6.90 21.31 -18.78
C GLU A 193 6.55 22.52 -17.91
N ALA A 194 5.57 23.31 -18.31
CA ALA A 194 5.15 24.54 -17.63
C ALA A 194 4.22 24.31 -16.41
N HIS A 195 3.77 23.08 -16.15
CA HIS A 195 2.86 22.80 -15.05
C HIS A 195 3.60 22.42 -13.78
N GLU A 196 3.10 22.92 -12.65
CA GLU A 196 3.53 22.49 -11.33
C GLU A 196 2.72 21.30 -10.81
N ALA A 197 3.28 20.61 -9.81
CA ALA A 197 2.55 19.66 -8.96
C ALA A 197 1.43 20.37 -8.18
N ILE A 198 0.57 19.59 -7.57
CA ILE A 198 -0.45 20.09 -6.64
C ILE A 198 0.25 20.38 -5.30
N ARG A 199 0.32 21.64 -4.93
CA ARG A 199 0.98 22.11 -3.71
C ARG A 199 0.24 23.27 -3.07
N PRO A 200 0.48 23.55 -1.79
CA PRO A 200 0.01 24.79 -1.19
C PRO A 200 0.57 26.03 -1.91
N THR A 201 -0.23 27.04 -2.08
CA THR A 201 0.22 28.31 -2.66
C THR A 201 1.25 28.99 -1.76
N TYR A 202 0.99 28.92 -0.46
CA TYR A 202 1.86 29.51 0.59
C TYR A 202 2.32 28.39 1.53
N MET A 203 3.59 28.01 1.43
CA MET A 203 4.14 26.89 2.21
C MET A 203 4.22 27.17 3.72
N GLU A 204 4.28 28.44 4.10
CA GLU A 204 4.25 28.86 5.52
C GLU A 204 2.92 28.55 6.22
N ASN A 205 1.84 28.37 5.48
CA ASN A 205 0.53 28.06 6.03
C ASN A 205 0.34 26.54 6.15
N ALA A 206 0.70 26.00 7.29
CA ALA A 206 0.50 24.57 7.57
C ALA A 206 -0.99 24.21 7.76
N GLN A 207 -1.82 25.17 8.11
CA GLN A 207 -3.24 25.04 8.34
C GLN A 207 -4.01 26.14 7.63
N ILE A 208 -5.28 25.89 7.36
CA ILE A 208 -6.19 26.83 6.74
C ILE A 208 -7.52 26.86 7.48
N GLU A 209 -8.28 27.92 7.27
CA GLU A 209 -9.70 27.98 7.62
C GLU A 209 -10.54 27.37 6.51
N GLY A 210 -11.68 26.79 6.85
CA GLY A 210 -12.61 26.19 5.90
C GLY A 210 -13.39 25.03 6.49
N SER A 211 -14.04 24.25 5.63
CA SER A 211 -14.75 23.03 6.01
C SER A 211 -13.78 21.95 6.52
N ALA A 212 -14.32 20.95 7.23
CA ALA A 212 -13.52 19.82 7.69
C ALA A 212 -12.86 19.07 6.52
N GLN A 213 -13.55 18.92 5.40
CA GLN A 213 -13.03 18.28 4.20
C GLN A 213 -11.90 19.07 3.55
N GLU A 214 -12.05 20.39 3.46
CA GLU A 214 -11.03 21.29 2.93
C GLU A 214 -9.77 21.26 3.80
N LYS A 215 -9.93 21.29 5.12
CA LYS A 215 -8.80 21.20 6.07
C LYS A 215 -8.05 19.88 5.95
N LYS A 216 -8.77 18.77 5.84
CA LYS A 216 -8.16 17.43 5.69
C LYS A 216 -7.38 17.29 4.39
N LEU A 217 -7.96 17.72 3.28
CA LEU A 217 -7.29 17.62 1.98
C LEU A 217 -6.09 18.56 1.90
N TYR A 218 -6.22 19.79 2.39
CA TYR A 218 -5.11 20.73 2.45
C TYR A 218 -3.96 20.21 3.31
N ASP A 219 -4.24 19.67 4.50
CA ASP A 219 -3.24 19.06 5.36
C ASP A 219 -2.47 17.93 4.66
N LEU A 220 -3.19 17.08 3.93
CA LEU A 220 -2.59 16.00 3.14
C LEU A 220 -1.64 16.55 2.06
N ILE A 221 -2.08 17.57 1.33
CA ILE A 221 -1.29 18.22 0.27
C ILE A 221 -0.07 18.92 0.85
N TRP A 222 -0.23 19.66 1.96
CA TRP A 222 0.84 20.36 2.64
C TRP A 222 1.92 19.38 3.13
N LYS A 223 1.51 18.34 3.84
CA LYS A 223 2.43 17.31 4.35
C LYS A 223 3.19 16.60 3.24
N ARG A 224 2.52 16.25 2.16
CA ARG A 224 3.16 15.61 1.00
C ARG A 224 4.21 16.51 0.37
N THR A 225 3.90 17.76 0.20
CA THR A 225 4.80 18.75 -0.40
C THR A 225 6.00 19.01 0.49
N ILE A 226 5.78 19.28 1.76
CA ILE A 226 6.86 19.49 2.74
C ILE A 226 7.77 18.26 2.82
N ALA A 227 7.20 17.07 2.95
CA ALA A 227 7.97 15.82 3.02
C ALA A 227 8.85 15.62 1.80
N SER A 228 8.40 16.02 0.62
CA SER A 228 9.19 15.92 -0.62
C SER A 228 10.50 16.71 -0.58
N GLN A 229 10.57 17.74 0.25
CA GLN A 229 11.71 18.63 0.43
C GLN A 229 12.47 18.38 1.74
N MET A 230 12.15 17.27 2.42
CA MET A 230 12.82 16.87 3.65
C MET A 230 13.89 15.80 3.40
N ALA A 231 14.82 15.72 4.35
CA ALA A 231 15.88 14.73 4.32
C ALA A 231 15.35 13.29 4.31
N ASP A 232 16.12 12.38 3.74
CA ASP A 232 15.83 10.96 3.80
C ASP A 232 15.73 10.48 5.24
N ALA A 233 14.90 9.46 5.46
CA ALA A 233 14.93 8.69 6.69
C ALA A 233 16.12 7.73 6.64
N GLU A 234 16.85 7.62 7.75
CA GLU A 234 17.99 6.72 7.92
C GLU A 234 17.63 5.66 8.94
N LEU A 235 17.67 4.41 8.52
CA LEU A 235 17.31 3.25 9.32
C LEU A 235 18.46 2.24 9.33
N GLU A 236 18.50 1.41 10.35
CA GLU A 236 19.34 0.22 10.40
C GLU A 236 18.48 -1.03 10.47
N LYS A 237 18.69 -1.95 9.54
CA LYS A 237 18.00 -3.24 9.52
C LYS A 237 18.96 -4.33 9.96
N THR A 238 18.60 -5.05 11.02
CA THR A 238 19.34 -6.17 11.55
C THR A 238 18.59 -7.46 11.27
N THR A 239 19.27 -8.46 10.73
CA THR A 239 18.76 -9.80 10.50
C THR A 239 19.61 -10.80 11.25
N ALA A 240 18.98 -11.58 12.13
CA ALA A 240 19.61 -12.69 12.83
C ALA A 240 19.14 -14.02 12.23
N THR A 241 20.07 -14.86 11.83
CA THR A 241 19.81 -16.21 11.36
C THR A 241 19.98 -17.18 12.52
N ILE A 242 18.97 -17.98 12.79
CA ILE A 242 18.93 -18.93 13.91
C ILE A 242 18.94 -20.34 13.34
N SER A 243 20.02 -21.06 13.54
CA SER A 243 20.16 -22.45 13.09
C SER A 243 19.40 -23.40 14.01
N ILE A 244 18.91 -24.49 13.42
CA ILE A 244 18.25 -25.58 14.11
C ILE A 244 19.17 -26.80 14.00
N SER A 245 19.60 -27.37 15.14
CA SER A 245 20.64 -28.42 15.13
C SER A 245 20.26 -29.70 14.37
N ASN A 246 18.98 -30.01 14.28
CA ASN A 246 18.49 -31.28 13.71
C ASN A 246 18.02 -31.17 12.25
N THR A 247 18.18 -30.02 11.61
CA THR A 247 17.76 -29.80 10.24
C THR A 247 18.62 -28.71 9.58
N SER A 248 18.62 -28.68 8.27
CA SER A 248 19.27 -27.61 7.51
C SER A 248 18.43 -26.32 7.43
N GLU A 249 17.19 -26.36 7.91
CA GLU A 249 16.32 -25.18 7.98
C GLU A 249 16.82 -24.20 9.04
N ALA A 250 16.46 -22.94 8.88
CA ALA A 250 16.81 -21.88 9.82
C ALA A 250 15.65 -20.89 9.98
N PHE A 251 15.53 -20.31 11.17
CA PHE A 251 14.68 -19.17 11.42
C PHE A 251 15.42 -17.87 11.18
N SER A 252 14.68 -16.84 10.79
CA SER A 252 15.19 -15.48 10.62
C SER A 252 14.39 -14.52 11.49
N ALA A 253 15.09 -13.74 12.31
CA ALA A 253 14.53 -12.64 13.08
C ALA A 253 15.03 -11.32 12.52
N THR A 254 14.13 -10.39 12.28
CA THR A 254 14.45 -9.09 11.68
C THR A 254 14.00 -7.96 12.61
N GLY A 255 14.87 -6.98 12.78
CA GLY A 255 14.56 -5.76 13.52
C GLY A 255 15.03 -4.54 12.76
N GLU A 256 14.41 -3.41 13.04
CA GLU A 256 14.72 -2.14 12.40
C GLU A 256 14.75 -1.02 13.43
N VAL A 257 15.74 -0.16 13.33
CA VAL A 257 15.90 1.02 14.18
C VAL A 257 15.88 2.25 13.28
N VAL A 258 15.08 3.24 13.63
CA VAL A 258 15.11 4.55 12.99
C VAL A 258 16.24 5.35 13.62
N LYS A 259 17.30 5.61 12.86
CA LYS A 259 18.45 6.43 13.30
C LYS A 259 18.14 7.92 13.14
N PHE A 260 17.47 8.26 12.05
CA PHE A 260 16.99 9.59 11.75
C PHE A 260 15.67 9.49 11.00
N ASP A 261 14.61 10.11 11.52
CA ASP A 261 13.27 9.98 10.97
C ASP A 261 13.09 10.72 9.62
N GLY A 262 13.84 11.81 9.39
CA GLY A 262 13.75 12.57 8.15
C GLY A 262 12.29 12.94 7.82
N PHE A 263 11.91 12.73 6.58
CA PHE A 263 10.55 13.02 6.10
C PHE A 263 9.45 12.18 6.79
N LEU A 264 9.80 11.01 7.36
CA LEU A 264 8.82 10.17 8.06
C LEU A 264 8.20 10.86 9.29
N ARG A 265 8.83 11.92 9.78
CA ARG A 265 8.27 12.76 10.84
C ARG A 265 6.97 13.44 10.42
N VAL A 266 6.79 13.70 9.12
CA VAL A 266 5.65 14.44 8.58
C VAL A 266 4.71 13.55 7.80
N TYR A 267 5.24 12.63 6.99
CA TYR A 267 4.44 11.92 6.00
C TYR A 267 4.90 10.50 5.75
N ARG A 268 3.93 9.59 5.69
CA ARG A 268 4.11 8.20 5.23
C ARG A 268 3.12 7.93 4.12
N GLU A 269 3.56 7.33 3.01
CA GLU A 269 2.65 6.88 1.97
C GLU A 269 1.77 5.74 2.46
N SER A 270 0.56 5.68 1.92
CA SER A 270 -0.32 4.51 2.02
C SER A 270 -0.26 3.71 0.73
N TYR A 271 -0.66 2.45 0.81
CA TYR A 271 -0.60 1.51 -0.30
C TYR A 271 -1.94 0.81 -0.49
N ASP A 272 -2.17 0.31 -1.69
CA ASP A 272 -3.32 -0.52 -2.01
C ASP A 272 -3.13 -1.94 -1.47
N ASP A 273 -4.22 -2.71 -1.36
CA ASP A 273 -4.22 -4.05 -0.78
C ASP A 273 -3.35 -5.07 -1.54
N ASP A 274 -3.01 -4.78 -2.80
CA ASP A 274 -2.16 -5.62 -3.64
C ASP A 274 -0.66 -5.34 -3.48
N VAL A 275 -0.30 -4.33 -2.68
CA VAL A 275 1.08 -4.01 -2.36
C VAL A 275 1.44 -4.69 -1.04
N GLU A 276 2.42 -5.57 -1.07
CA GLU A 276 2.97 -6.15 0.15
C GLU A 276 3.56 -5.02 1.01
N GLN A 277 3.00 -4.86 2.21
CA GLN A 277 3.56 -3.97 3.21
C GLN A 277 4.61 -4.75 3.99
N GLU A 278 5.75 -4.13 4.21
CA GLU A 278 6.70 -4.65 5.19
C GLU A 278 6.02 -4.62 6.56
N ASP A 279 6.01 -5.76 7.25
CA ASP A 279 5.50 -5.84 8.62
C ASP A 279 6.18 -4.77 9.48
N GLU A 280 5.44 -4.20 10.42
CA GLU A 280 6.02 -3.28 11.39
C GLU A 280 7.22 -3.94 12.06
N THR A 281 8.38 -3.38 11.82
CA THR A 281 9.63 -3.92 12.32
C THR A 281 9.80 -3.54 13.78
N HIS A 282 10.01 -4.55 14.60
CA HIS A 282 10.29 -4.39 16.02
C HIS A 282 11.81 -4.31 16.26
N LEU A 283 12.19 -3.68 17.37
CA LEU A 283 13.55 -3.75 17.86
C LEU A 283 13.90 -5.19 18.26
N LEU A 284 15.06 -5.69 17.79
CA LEU A 284 15.60 -6.93 18.30
C LEU A 284 16.28 -6.69 19.66
N PRO A 285 16.18 -7.65 20.59
CA PRO A 285 17.01 -7.61 21.79
C PRO A 285 18.51 -7.74 21.42
N PRO A 286 19.45 -7.45 22.34
CA PRO A 286 20.87 -7.68 22.10
C PRO A 286 21.13 -9.15 21.80
N LEU A 287 21.83 -9.41 20.71
CA LEU A 287 22.14 -10.77 20.25
C LEU A 287 23.64 -10.90 19.97
N LYS A 288 24.17 -12.11 20.16
CA LYS A 288 25.56 -12.44 19.84
C LYS A 288 25.61 -13.71 18.97
N LYS A 289 26.51 -13.72 18.01
CA LYS A 289 26.81 -14.92 17.22
C LYS A 289 27.26 -16.06 18.16
N GLY A 290 26.71 -17.25 17.95
CA GLY A 290 26.91 -18.40 18.81
C GLY A 290 26.03 -18.50 20.05
N GLN A 291 25.21 -17.48 20.30
CA GLN A 291 24.24 -17.49 21.40
C GLN A 291 23.19 -18.58 21.20
N LYS A 292 22.94 -19.34 22.24
CA LYS A 292 21.88 -20.37 22.26
C LYS A 292 20.58 -19.76 22.74
N LEU A 293 19.50 -20.11 22.08
CA LEU A 293 18.15 -19.60 22.37
C LEU A 293 17.22 -20.71 22.83
N GLU A 294 16.31 -20.34 23.71
CA GLU A 294 15.19 -21.20 24.13
C GLU A 294 13.91 -20.72 23.47
N TYR A 295 13.15 -21.64 22.87
CA TYR A 295 11.87 -21.32 22.29
C TYR A 295 10.77 -21.28 23.37
N GLN A 296 9.83 -20.34 23.20
CA GLN A 296 8.58 -20.35 23.95
C GLN A 296 7.54 -21.20 23.23
N ASN A 297 7.39 -20.99 21.94
CA ASN A 297 6.56 -21.79 21.04
C ASN A 297 7.08 -21.73 19.61
N ILE A 298 6.77 -22.75 18.85
CA ILE A 298 6.99 -22.81 17.41
C ILE A 298 5.65 -23.27 16.79
N THR A 299 5.13 -22.48 15.86
CA THR A 299 3.80 -22.67 15.30
C THR A 299 3.85 -22.78 13.80
N ALA A 300 3.28 -23.83 13.24
CA ALA A 300 3.05 -23.98 11.81
C ALA A 300 1.56 -23.70 11.55
N THR A 301 1.29 -22.64 10.83
CA THR A 301 -0.07 -22.19 10.55
C THR A 301 -0.38 -22.35 9.07
N GLU A 302 -1.46 -23.06 8.77
CA GLU A 302 -1.96 -23.19 7.40
C GLU A 302 -2.41 -21.82 6.87
N ARG A 303 -1.89 -21.45 5.72
CA ARG A 303 -2.24 -20.22 5.00
C ARG A 303 -2.61 -20.56 3.56
N PHE A 304 -3.50 -19.77 3.02
CA PHE A 304 -4.00 -19.96 1.66
C PHE A 304 -3.60 -18.77 0.80
N THR A 305 -3.22 -19.05 -0.44
CA THR A 305 -3.02 -17.98 -1.41
C THR A 305 -4.35 -17.25 -1.62
N GLN A 306 -4.27 -15.94 -1.75
CA GLN A 306 -5.46 -15.10 -1.97
C GLN A 306 -5.57 -14.73 -3.45
N HIS A 307 -6.80 -14.67 -3.95
CA HIS A 307 -7.06 -14.13 -5.27
C HIS A 307 -6.60 -12.65 -5.36
N PRO A 308 -6.32 -12.14 -6.57
CA PRO A 308 -6.03 -10.71 -6.73
C PRO A 308 -7.16 -9.87 -6.12
N PRO A 309 -6.85 -8.77 -5.43
CA PRO A 309 -7.88 -7.93 -4.84
C PRO A 309 -8.72 -7.25 -5.92
N ARG A 310 -10.00 -7.10 -5.66
CA ARG A 310 -10.86 -6.26 -6.50
C ARG A 310 -10.39 -4.82 -6.46
N TYR A 311 -10.64 -4.08 -7.51
CA TYR A 311 -10.30 -2.67 -7.57
C TYR A 311 -11.10 -1.85 -6.58
N THR A 312 -10.43 -0.92 -5.91
CA THR A 312 -11.02 0.27 -5.31
C THR A 312 -10.96 1.40 -6.34
N GLU A 313 -11.59 2.54 -6.06
CA GLU A 313 -11.39 3.73 -6.90
C GLU A 313 -9.90 4.11 -6.98
N ALA A 314 -9.20 4.07 -5.85
CA ALA A 314 -7.75 4.38 -5.79
C ALA A 314 -6.91 3.43 -6.66
N SER A 315 -7.10 2.12 -6.52
CA SER A 315 -6.31 1.15 -7.29
C SER A 315 -6.65 1.16 -8.77
N LEU A 316 -7.90 1.50 -9.13
CA LEU A 316 -8.29 1.68 -10.53
C LEU A 316 -7.61 2.91 -11.16
N VAL A 317 -7.57 4.03 -10.45
CA VAL A 317 -6.82 5.22 -10.91
C VAL A 317 -5.36 4.88 -11.11
N ARG A 318 -4.73 4.21 -10.16
CA ARG A 318 -3.33 3.76 -10.30
C ARG A 318 -3.15 2.89 -11.53
N LYS A 319 -4.03 1.93 -11.76
CA LYS A 319 -3.94 1.02 -12.90
C LYS A 319 -4.11 1.74 -14.24
N LEU A 320 -5.05 2.66 -14.34
CA LEU A 320 -5.23 3.49 -15.54
C LEU A 320 -3.99 4.34 -15.83
N GLU A 321 -3.41 4.94 -14.81
CA GLU A 321 -2.16 5.69 -14.94
C GLU A 321 -1.00 4.81 -15.41
N GLU A 322 -0.78 3.65 -14.81
CA GLU A 322 0.24 2.68 -15.20
C GLU A 322 0.11 2.27 -16.68
N LEU A 323 -1.09 2.09 -17.16
CA LEU A 323 -1.39 1.74 -18.55
C LEU A 323 -1.32 2.94 -19.50
N GLY A 324 -1.14 4.15 -18.99
CA GLY A 324 -1.18 5.37 -19.78
C GLY A 324 -2.55 5.73 -20.33
N ILE A 325 -3.62 5.22 -19.70
CA ILE A 325 -5.01 5.41 -20.10
C ILE A 325 -5.66 6.48 -19.22
N GLY A 326 -6.35 7.41 -19.86
CA GLY A 326 -6.91 8.56 -19.17
C GLY A 326 -5.91 9.70 -19.00
N ARG A 327 -6.38 10.74 -18.34
CA ARG A 327 -5.60 11.98 -18.05
C ARG A 327 -6.11 12.57 -16.73
N PRO A 328 -5.41 13.52 -16.13
CA PRO A 328 -5.88 14.21 -14.93
C PRO A 328 -7.33 14.71 -14.96
N SER A 329 -7.78 15.16 -16.14
CA SER A 329 -9.15 15.62 -16.33
C SER A 329 -10.19 14.52 -16.50
N THR A 330 -9.80 13.27 -16.71
CA THR A 330 -10.72 12.18 -17.06
C THR A 330 -10.80 11.06 -16.04
N TYR A 331 -9.89 10.95 -15.10
CA TYR A 331 -9.94 9.88 -14.09
C TYR A 331 -11.24 9.92 -13.28
N ALA A 332 -11.54 11.04 -12.63
CA ALA A 332 -12.73 11.16 -11.81
C ALA A 332 -14.03 11.04 -12.62
N PRO A 333 -14.20 11.73 -13.77
CA PRO A 333 -15.39 11.55 -14.59
C PRO A 333 -15.60 10.11 -15.06
N THR A 334 -14.53 9.40 -15.45
CA THR A 334 -14.62 8.01 -15.87
C THR A 334 -15.15 7.11 -14.75
N ILE A 335 -14.57 7.21 -13.56
CA ILE A 335 -14.94 6.40 -12.40
C ILE A 335 -16.38 6.71 -11.96
N SER A 336 -16.79 7.97 -11.98
CA SER A 336 -18.16 8.36 -11.68
C SER A 336 -19.15 7.85 -12.74
N THR A 337 -18.82 7.99 -14.01
CA THR A 337 -19.71 7.62 -15.12
C THR A 337 -19.98 6.11 -15.18
N VAL A 338 -18.95 5.27 -15.00
CA VAL A 338 -19.15 3.80 -15.04
C VAL A 338 -20.04 3.32 -13.90
N GLN A 339 -20.07 4.01 -12.77
CA GLN A 339 -20.97 3.73 -11.66
C GLN A 339 -22.38 4.28 -11.93
N GLN A 340 -22.50 5.52 -12.40
CA GLN A 340 -23.80 6.14 -12.74
C GLN A 340 -24.54 5.41 -13.85
N ARG A 341 -23.79 4.84 -14.81
CA ARG A 341 -24.34 4.03 -15.90
C ARG A 341 -24.62 2.59 -15.50
N GLU A 342 -24.37 2.25 -14.24
CA GLU A 342 -24.58 0.89 -13.71
C GLU A 342 -23.78 -0.20 -14.46
N TYR A 343 -22.64 0.15 -15.07
CA TYR A 343 -21.68 -0.83 -15.58
C TYR A 343 -20.91 -1.50 -14.45
N VAL A 344 -20.70 -0.74 -13.40
CA VAL A 344 -19.94 -1.08 -12.21
C VAL A 344 -20.71 -0.58 -11.00
N GLU A 345 -20.68 -1.36 -9.94
CA GLU A 345 -21.22 -0.97 -8.64
C GLU A 345 -20.15 -1.03 -7.57
N LYS A 346 -20.26 -0.19 -6.57
CA LYS A 346 -19.42 -0.24 -5.38
C LYS A 346 -20.10 -1.09 -4.33
N GLY A 347 -19.41 -2.09 -3.80
CA GLY A 347 -19.97 -3.02 -2.83
C GLY A 347 -18.98 -3.49 -1.77
N ASP A 348 -19.58 -4.00 -0.71
CA ASP A 348 -18.88 -4.63 0.39
C ASP A 348 -19.19 -6.12 0.41
N LYS A 349 -18.25 -6.94 0.90
CA LYS A 349 -18.47 -8.35 1.18
C LYS A 349 -18.11 -8.65 2.63
N THR A 350 -18.96 -9.38 3.33
CA THR A 350 -18.77 -9.75 4.73
C THR A 350 -17.73 -10.83 4.94
N GLY A 351 -17.34 -11.55 3.88
CA GLY A 351 -16.45 -12.69 3.96
C GLY A 351 -17.14 -13.99 4.35
N GLU A 352 -16.37 -15.06 4.33
CA GLU A 352 -16.82 -16.43 4.65
C GLU A 352 -15.92 -17.05 5.70
N GLU A 353 -16.48 -17.96 6.51
CA GLU A 353 -15.69 -18.75 7.43
C GLU A 353 -14.80 -19.74 6.68
N ARG A 354 -13.55 -19.83 7.11
CA ARG A 354 -12.59 -20.81 6.64
C ARG A 354 -11.93 -21.49 7.81
N SER A 355 -11.88 -22.81 7.78
CA SER A 355 -11.09 -23.60 8.72
C SER A 355 -9.63 -23.69 8.26
N TYR A 356 -8.71 -23.61 9.19
CA TYR A 356 -7.29 -23.79 8.95
C TYR A 356 -6.61 -24.55 10.09
N ASN A 357 -5.56 -25.31 9.75
CA ASN A 357 -4.82 -26.10 10.72
C ASN A 357 -3.71 -25.28 11.37
N VAL A 358 -3.51 -25.51 12.66
CA VAL A 358 -2.41 -24.92 13.44
C VAL A 358 -1.74 -26.04 14.21
N ILE A 359 -0.45 -26.26 13.94
CA ILE A 359 0.38 -27.21 14.68
C ILE A 359 1.33 -26.39 15.56
N THR A 360 1.32 -26.65 16.85
CA THR A 360 2.10 -25.88 17.82
C THR A 360 3.01 -26.79 18.62
N LEU A 361 4.28 -26.45 18.69
CA LEU A 361 5.25 -27.02 19.62
C LEU A 361 5.39 -26.08 20.82
N LYS A 362 5.06 -26.58 22.00
CA LYS A 362 5.17 -25.85 23.26
C LYS A 362 5.50 -26.82 24.39
N LYS A 363 6.51 -26.50 25.21
CA LYS A 363 6.99 -27.38 26.29
C LYS A 363 7.26 -28.81 25.82
N ASP A 364 7.95 -28.92 24.69
CA ASP A 364 8.32 -30.17 24.01
C ASP A 364 7.12 -31.06 23.58
N LYS A 365 5.91 -30.51 23.57
CA LYS A 365 4.71 -31.20 23.10
C LYS A 365 4.18 -30.53 21.83
N ILE A 366 3.81 -31.36 20.87
CA ILE A 366 3.18 -30.93 19.62
C ILE A 366 1.69 -31.14 19.74
N THR A 367 0.92 -30.09 19.50
CA THR A 367 -0.53 -30.11 19.45
C THR A 367 -1.02 -29.73 18.05
N ASP A 368 -2.07 -30.37 17.60
CA ASP A 368 -2.73 -30.11 16.32
C ASP A 368 -4.15 -29.59 16.61
N ALA A 369 -4.44 -28.41 16.10
CA ALA A 369 -5.74 -27.78 16.28
C ALA A 369 -6.28 -27.26 14.95
N THR A 370 -7.59 -27.24 14.84
CA THR A 370 -8.29 -26.58 13.74
C THR A 370 -8.93 -25.32 14.28
N ARG A 371 -8.66 -24.21 13.63
CA ARG A 371 -9.25 -22.89 13.95
C ARG A 371 -10.06 -22.40 12.78
N THR A 372 -10.90 -21.40 13.03
CA THR A 372 -11.71 -20.74 12.01
C THR A 372 -11.36 -19.27 11.93
N GLU A 373 -11.42 -18.73 10.72
CA GLU A 373 -11.23 -17.33 10.44
C GLU A 373 -12.26 -16.86 9.41
N ILE A 374 -12.50 -15.55 9.35
CA ILE A 374 -13.30 -14.96 8.29
C ILE A 374 -12.34 -14.44 7.21
N THR A 375 -12.52 -14.96 5.99
CA THR A 375 -11.70 -14.60 4.83
C THR A 375 -12.56 -14.01 3.72
N GLY A 376 -11.94 -13.20 2.84
CA GLY A 376 -12.62 -12.61 1.70
C GLY A 376 -13.53 -11.44 2.03
N ALA A 377 -13.45 -10.87 3.23
CA ALA A 377 -14.14 -9.63 3.57
C ALA A 377 -13.55 -8.47 2.76
N GLU A 378 -14.39 -7.69 2.12
CA GLU A 378 -13.99 -6.57 1.28
C GLU A 378 -14.86 -5.35 1.55
N LYS A 379 -14.28 -4.16 1.40
CA LYS A 379 -14.97 -2.88 1.59
C LYS A 379 -14.72 -1.94 0.43
N ALA A 380 -15.81 -1.30 -0.05
CA ALA A 380 -15.78 -0.29 -1.10
C ALA A 380 -15.07 -0.76 -2.39
N LYS A 381 -15.30 -1.98 -2.80
CA LYS A 381 -14.75 -2.57 -4.01
C LYS A 381 -15.66 -2.33 -5.22
N LEU A 382 -15.04 -2.24 -6.39
CA LEU A 382 -15.74 -2.08 -7.66
C LEU A 382 -16.04 -3.46 -8.26
N LEU A 383 -17.31 -3.71 -8.49
CA LEU A 383 -17.84 -4.98 -9.02
C LEU A 383 -18.49 -4.75 -10.36
N PRO A 384 -18.32 -5.63 -11.35
CA PRO A 384 -19.06 -5.54 -12.59
C PRO A 384 -20.53 -5.90 -12.35
N THR A 385 -21.41 -5.24 -13.08
CA THR A 385 -22.82 -5.59 -13.15
C THR A 385 -23.08 -6.45 -14.39
N ASP A 386 -24.28 -7.04 -14.50
CA ASP A 386 -24.70 -7.77 -15.70
C ASP A 386 -24.69 -6.86 -16.94
N THR A 387 -25.00 -5.58 -16.76
CA THR A 387 -24.95 -4.58 -17.84
C THR A 387 -23.52 -4.27 -18.29
N GLY A 388 -22.56 -4.35 -17.39
CA GLY A 388 -21.14 -4.07 -17.66
C GLY A 388 -20.40 -5.27 -18.27
N THR A 389 -20.88 -6.45 -18.01
CA THR A 389 -20.26 -7.70 -18.50
C THR A 389 -20.67 -7.99 -19.93
#